data_d0b68b341294e226b92c68fbf6599dfa
#
_entry.id   d0b68b341294e226b92c68fbf6599dfa
#
_cell.length_a   1.000
_cell.length_b   1.000
_cell.length_c   1.000
_cell.angle_alpha   90.00
_cell.angle_beta   90.00
_cell.angle_gamma   90.00
#
_symmetry.space_group_name_H-M   'P 1'
#
loop_
_entity.id
_entity.type
_entity.pdbx_description
1 polymer ?
#
loop_
_entity_poly.entity_id
_entity_poly.type
_entity_poly.pdbx_seq_one_letter_code
_entity_poly.pdbx_strand_id
1 'polypeptide(L)'
;MEIIFEHVTHAYDPNSPTVNLGLDDVSFKIQDKKFTAIVGQTGSGKSTLVRHINALLKPTSGTITVGDRVITPETNNKNLKPLRKQVGMVFQFPESQLFEETVEKDIMFGPMNFGASEEDARAAAHKMIKMVGLDESHLSQSPFDLSGGQMRRVAIAGVLASDPETIILDEPTAGLDPVGRQEIMDLFKNLQEQGKTIILITHNMDDVANYADEMAVIHRGKLIAEGLPQEVFNNQELLQDDLLTLPKSAAFAKELSRKGFHFDRLPITINELGTEIKEQLNGD
;
A
#
# COMPACT_ATOMS: atom_id res chain seq x y z
N MET A 1 5.69 -4.16 -12.34
CA MET A 1 4.86 -4.15 -13.57
C MET A 1 3.84 -3.04 -13.53
N GLU A 2 3.49 -2.47 -14.71
CA GLU A 2 2.52 -1.40 -14.85
C GLU A 2 1.09 -1.91 -14.64
N ILE A 3 0.22 -1.05 -14.05
CA ILE A 3 -1.20 -1.36 -13.84
C ILE A 3 -2.03 -0.20 -14.36
N ILE A 4 -3.02 -0.51 -15.22
CA ILE A 4 -3.86 0.50 -15.87
C ILE A 4 -5.32 0.18 -15.59
N PHE A 5 -6.05 1.16 -15.07
CA PHE A 5 -7.50 1.14 -14.92
C PHE A 5 -8.13 1.99 -16.04
N GLU A 6 -9.11 1.44 -16.74
CA GLU A 6 -9.80 2.11 -17.85
C GLU A 6 -11.32 2.02 -17.62
N HIS A 7 -11.91 3.14 -17.25
CA HIS A 7 -13.36 3.29 -17.00
C HIS A 7 -13.95 2.23 -16.06
N VAL A 8 -13.21 1.93 -14.97
CA VAL A 8 -13.56 0.85 -14.04
C VAL A 8 -14.66 1.27 -13.10
N THR A 9 -15.80 0.54 -13.19
CA THR A 9 -16.90 0.64 -12.25
C THR A 9 -17.07 -0.69 -11.52
N HIS A 10 -17.34 -0.64 -10.22
CA HIS A 10 -17.65 -1.81 -9.41
C HIS A 10 -18.87 -1.56 -8.54
N ALA A 11 -19.94 -2.34 -8.76
CA ALA A 11 -21.13 -2.39 -7.92
C ALA A 11 -21.15 -3.66 -7.09
N TYR A 12 -21.30 -3.55 -5.76
CA TYR A 12 -21.38 -4.73 -4.88
C TYR A 12 -22.67 -5.52 -5.09
N ASP A 13 -23.80 -4.82 -5.27
CA ASP A 13 -25.13 -5.41 -5.50
C ASP A 13 -25.79 -4.77 -6.73
N PRO A 14 -25.35 -5.15 -7.97
CA PRO A 14 -25.83 -4.50 -9.19
C PRO A 14 -27.34 -4.66 -9.44
N ASN A 15 -27.98 -5.63 -8.79
CA ASN A 15 -29.42 -5.89 -8.92
C ASN A 15 -30.27 -5.30 -7.77
N SER A 16 -29.63 -4.59 -6.82
CA SER A 16 -30.34 -3.94 -5.72
C SER A 16 -31.05 -2.67 -6.19
N PRO A 17 -32.22 -2.33 -5.64
CA PRO A 17 -32.87 -1.04 -5.88
C PRO A 17 -31.98 0.17 -5.52
N THR A 18 -31.06 -0.01 -4.57
CA THR A 18 -30.03 0.96 -4.18
C THR A 18 -28.66 0.39 -4.51
N VAL A 19 -28.13 0.76 -5.67
CA VAL A 19 -26.79 0.31 -6.11
C VAL A 19 -25.72 0.96 -5.22
N ASN A 20 -24.94 0.13 -4.54
CA ASN A 20 -23.77 0.58 -3.79
C ASN A 20 -22.53 0.48 -4.67
N LEU A 21 -22.07 1.63 -5.18
CA LEU A 21 -20.86 1.71 -6.01
C LEU A 21 -19.62 1.73 -5.12
N GLY A 22 -18.79 0.70 -5.26
CA GLY A 22 -17.45 0.69 -4.67
C GLY A 22 -16.45 1.49 -5.50
N LEU A 23 -16.61 1.49 -6.83
CA LEU A 23 -15.88 2.33 -7.80
C LEU A 23 -16.87 2.87 -8.84
N ASP A 24 -16.64 4.10 -9.30
CA ASP A 24 -17.48 4.82 -10.25
C ASP A 24 -16.60 5.49 -11.31
N ASP A 25 -16.46 4.85 -12.46
CA ASP A 25 -15.73 5.33 -13.65
C ASP A 25 -14.26 5.74 -13.35
N VAL A 26 -13.53 4.86 -12.66
CA VAL A 26 -12.13 5.13 -12.29
C VAL A 26 -11.21 4.78 -13.46
N SER A 27 -10.43 5.78 -13.89
CA SER A 27 -9.36 5.60 -14.88
C SER A 27 -8.09 6.21 -14.33
N PHE A 28 -7.04 5.40 -14.13
CA PHE A 28 -5.72 5.88 -13.74
C PHE A 28 -4.66 4.79 -13.91
N LYS A 29 -3.40 5.20 -13.80
CA LYS A 29 -2.24 4.33 -14.05
C LYS A 29 -1.32 4.31 -12.84
N ILE A 30 -0.92 3.11 -12.42
CA ILE A 30 0.13 2.89 -11.43
C ILE A 30 1.40 2.52 -12.21
N GLN A 31 2.44 3.32 -12.05
CA GLN A 31 3.70 3.12 -12.76
C GLN A 31 4.51 1.95 -12.18
N ASP A 32 5.23 1.25 -13.06
CA ASP A 32 6.15 0.19 -12.66
C ASP A 32 7.29 0.75 -11.79
N LYS A 33 7.69 -0.03 -10.78
CA LYS A 33 8.81 0.26 -9.85
C LYS A 33 8.66 1.57 -9.06
N LYS A 34 7.43 2.07 -8.96
CA LYS A 34 7.10 3.24 -8.14
C LYS A 34 6.46 2.82 -6.82
N PHE A 35 6.56 3.71 -5.85
CA PHE A 35 5.82 3.65 -4.60
C PHE A 35 4.60 4.56 -4.73
N THR A 36 3.43 3.98 -5.00
CA THR A 36 2.17 4.72 -5.21
C THR A 36 1.30 4.61 -3.98
N ALA A 37 0.91 5.75 -3.41
CA ALA A 37 -0.03 5.80 -2.29
C ALA A 37 -1.47 6.02 -2.80
N ILE A 38 -2.42 5.25 -2.27
CA ILE A 38 -3.86 5.42 -2.53
C ILE A 38 -4.51 5.87 -1.23
N VAL A 39 -5.02 7.10 -1.21
CA VAL A 39 -5.57 7.73 -0.02
C VAL A 39 -7.05 8.11 -0.19
N GLY A 40 -7.71 8.42 0.91
CA GLY A 40 -9.12 8.82 0.94
C GLY A 40 -9.79 8.35 2.23
N GLN A 41 -10.98 8.84 2.51
CA GLN A 41 -11.75 8.50 3.71
C GLN A 41 -12.11 7.02 3.76
N THR A 42 -12.46 6.50 4.95
CA THR A 42 -12.98 5.15 5.11
C THR A 42 -14.24 4.97 4.27
N GLY A 43 -14.32 3.86 3.53
CA GLY A 43 -15.44 3.59 2.62
C GLY A 43 -15.37 4.32 1.26
N SER A 44 -14.27 5.03 0.95
CA SER A 44 -14.13 5.74 -0.33
C SER A 44 -13.91 4.84 -1.55
N GLY A 45 -13.61 3.54 -1.38
CA GLY A 45 -13.37 2.60 -2.48
C GLY A 45 -11.93 2.09 -2.62
N LYS A 46 -10.98 2.53 -1.78
CA LYS A 46 -9.55 2.16 -1.87
C LYS A 46 -9.30 0.65 -1.86
N SER A 47 -9.82 -0.05 -0.85
CA SER A 47 -9.66 -1.52 -0.75
C SER A 47 -10.40 -2.24 -1.88
N THR A 48 -11.52 -1.70 -2.38
CA THR A 48 -12.19 -2.19 -3.57
C THR A 48 -11.26 -2.10 -4.78
N LEU A 49 -10.64 -0.95 -4.99
CA LEU A 49 -9.75 -0.70 -6.12
C LEU A 49 -8.58 -1.68 -6.15
N VAL A 50 -7.84 -1.84 -5.05
CA VAL A 50 -6.66 -2.73 -5.05
C VAL A 50 -7.02 -4.21 -5.15
N ARG A 51 -8.19 -4.62 -4.68
CA ARG A 51 -8.66 -6.01 -4.84
C ARG A 51 -8.96 -6.41 -6.28
N HIS A 52 -9.10 -5.46 -7.19
CA HIS A 52 -9.18 -5.73 -8.62
C HIS A 52 -7.83 -6.10 -9.23
N ILE A 53 -6.72 -5.56 -8.70
CA ILE A 53 -5.37 -5.76 -9.25
C ILE A 53 -4.97 -7.24 -9.24
N ASN A 54 -5.32 -7.99 -8.19
CA ASN A 54 -5.06 -9.44 -8.10
C ASN A 54 -6.29 -10.31 -8.42
N ALA A 55 -7.31 -9.69 -9.04
CA ALA A 55 -8.59 -10.32 -9.40
C ALA A 55 -9.28 -11.04 -8.23
N LEU A 56 -9.20 -10.49 -7.01
CA LEU A 56 -10.09 -10.86 -5.89
C LEU A 56 -11.50 -10.30 -6.14
N LEU A 57 -11.59 -9.11 -6.73
CA LEU A 57 -12.81 -8.56 -7.29
C LEU A 57 -12.68 -8.41 -8.80
N LYS A 58 -13.80 -8.40 -9.49
CA LYS A 58 -13.89 -8.09 -10.91
C LYS A 58 -14.71 -6.84 -11.11
N PRO A 59 -14.39 -6.02 -12.12
CA PRO A 59 -15.20 -4.84 -12.41
C PRO A 59 -16.60 -5.25 -12.87
N THR A 60 -17.58 -4.37 -12.65
CA THR A 60 -18.90 -4.48 -13.25
C THR A 60 -18.87 -3.98 -14.70
N SER A 61 -18.02 -2.97 -14.98
CA SER A 61 -17.69 -2.49 -16.33
C SER A 61 -16.28 -1.91 -16.34
N GLY A 62 -15.70 -1.71 -17.52
CA GLY A 62 -14.33 -1.26 -17.72
C GLY A 62 -13.31 -2.39 -17.68
N THR A 63 -12.04 -2.04 -17.69
CA THR A 63 -10.91 -2.97 -17.82
C THR A 63 -9.80 -2.61 -16.86
N ILE A 64 -9.11 -3.63 -16.32
CA ILE A 64 -7.87 -3.45 -15.57
C ILE A 64 -6.78 -4.26 -16.26
N THR A 65 -5.73 -3.61 -16.70
CA THR A 65 -4.55 -4.26 -17.26
C THR A 65 -3.47 -4.34 -16.17
N VAL A 66 -2.95 -5.54 -15.91
CA VAL A 66 -1.90 -5.80 -14.91
C VAL A 66 -0.77 -6.54 -15.62
N GLY A 67 0.28 -5.81 -16.01
CA GLY A 67 1.31 -6.32 -16.91
C GLY A 67 0.68 -6.82 -18.22
N ASP A 68 0.85 -8.10 -18.52
CA ASP A 68 0.29 -8.72 -19.75
C ASP A 68 -1.15 -9.23 -19.56
N ARG A 69 -1.77 -9.05 -18.39
CA ARG A 69 -3.09 -9.59 -18.12
C ARG A 69 -4.16 -8.51 -18.10
N VAL A 70 -5.29 -8.84 -18.75
CA VAL A 70 -6.49 -7.99 -18.78
C VAL A 70 -7.58 -8.64 -17.92
N ILE A 71 -8.13 -7.87 -16.99
CA ILE A 71 -9.22 -8.25 -16.09
C ILE A 71 -10.47 -7.48 -16.51
N THR A 72 -11.51 -8.20 -16.86
CA THR A 72 -12.82 -7.67 -17.28
C THR A 72 -13.93 -8.33 -16.46
N PRO A 73 -15.20 -7.91 -16.60
CA PRO A 73 -16.36 -8.59 -15.99
C PRO A 73 -16.39 -10.08 -16.30
N GLU A 74 -16.00 -10.48 -17.51
CA GLU A 74 -16.04 -11.84 -18.02
C GLU A 74 -14.83 -12.68 -17.65
N THR A 75 -13.81 -12.08 -17.00
CA THR A 75 -12.59 -12.79 -16.64
C THR A 75 -12.88 -14.06 -15.83
N ASN A 76 -12.39 -15.20 -16.32
CA ASN A 76 -12.58 -16.48 -15.67
C ASN A 76 -11.65 -16.60 -14.43
N ASN A 77 -12.16 -17.15 -13.34
CA ASN A 77 -11.38 -17.42 -12.12
C ASN A 77 -10.33 -18.55 -12.31
N LYS A 78 -10.44 -19.34 -13.40
CA LYS A 78 -9.42 -20.32 -13.76
C LYS A 78 -8.16 -19.57 -14.22
N ASN A 79 -6.98 -20.00 -13.80
CA ASN A 79 -5.69 -19.41 -14.21
C ASN A 79 -5.34 -18.03 -13.61
N LEU A 80 -5.89 -17.67 -12.45
CA LEU A 80 -5.47 -16.45 -11.71
C LEU A 80 -4.19 -16.68 -10.85
N LYS A 81 -3.75 -17.93 -10.73
CA LYS A 81 -2.58 -18.30 -9.89
C LYS A 81 -1.29 -17.57 -10.33
N PRO A 82 -0.94 -17.46 -11.62
CA PRO A 82 0.23 -16.68 -12.05
C PRO A 82 0.13 -15.20 -11.72
N LEU A 83 -1.04 -14.57 -11.90
CA LEU A 83 -1.27 -13.17 -11.51
C LEU A 83 -1.06 -12.97 -10.00
N ARG A 84 -1.64 -13.84 -9.17
CA ARG A 84 -1.54 -13.77 -7.71
C ARG A 84 -0.13 -14.08 -7.18
N LYS A 85 0.70 -14.77 -7.96
CA LYS A 85 2.12 -14.92 -7.68
C LYS A 85 2.88 -13.61 -7.92
N GLN A 86 2.55 -12.89 -8.99
CA GLN A 86 3.17 -11.62 -9.34
C GLN A 86 2.69 -10.45 -8.46
N VAL A 87 1.45 -10.52 -7.94
CA VAL A 87 0.83 -9.47 -7.11
C VAL A 87 0.59 -10.01 -5.71
N GLY A 88 1.53 -9.75 -4.80
CA GLY A 88 1.38 -10.04 -3.37
C GLY A 88 0.50 -8.98 -2.70
N MET A 89 -0.26 -9.39 -1.68
CA MET A 89 -1.10 -8.47 -0.92
C MET A 89 -0.93 -8.71 0.58
N VAL A 90 -0.53 -7.68 1.30
CA VAL A 90 -0.52 -7.61 2.76
C VAL A 90 -1.81 -6.91 3.18
N PHE A 91 -2.73 -7.65 3.80
CA PHE A 91 -4.00 -7.14 4.28
C PHE A 91 -3.86 -6.39 5.60
N GLN A 92 -4.87 -5.62 5.96
CA GLN A 92 -4.97 -5.03 7.29
C GLN A 92 -5.00 -6.15 8.34
N PHE A 93 -4.17 -6.04 9.40
CA PHE A 93 -3.96 -7.09 10.41
C PHE A 93 -3.54 -8.44 9.81
N PRO A 94 -2.42 -8.50 9.05
CA PRO A 94 -2.01 -9.71 8.33
C PRO A 94 -1.68 -10.87 9.27
N GLU A 95 -1.36 -10.59 10.55
CA GLU A 95 -1.15 -11.58 11.60
C GLU A 95 -2.36 -12.49 11.85
N SER A 96 -3.57 -12.04 11.53
CA SER A 96 -4.77 -12.87 11.64
C SER A 96 -4.89 -13.95 10.57
N GLN A 97 -3.98 -13.94 9.60
CA GLN A 97 -3.93 -14.93 8.51
C GLN A 97 -2.94 -16.07 8.75
N LEU A 98 -2.20 -16.04 9.86
CA LEU A 98 -1.31 -17.11 10.26
C LEU A 98 -2.14 -18.32 10.75
N PHE A 99 -1.77 -19.52 10.31
CA PHE A 99 -2.57 -20.73 10.58
C PHE A 99 -1.74 -22.02 10.71
N GLU A 100 -0.45 -22.01 10.35
CA GLU A 100 0.39 -23.17 10.38
C GLU A 100 0.95 -23.47 11.78
N GLU A 101 1.47 -24.66 11.99
CA GLU A 101 2.04 -25.10 13.26
C GLU A 101 3.35 -24.38 13.60
N THR A 102 4.12 -23.98 12.58
CA THR A 102 5.41 -23.30 12.73
C THR A 102 5.52 -22.11 11.79
N VAL A 103 6.31 -21.12 12.19
CA VAL A 103 6.65 -19.93 11.39
C VAL A 103 7.23 -20.33 10.04
N GLU A 104 8.14 -21.34 10.01
CA GLU A 104 8.72 -21.83 8.77
C GLU A 104 7.63 -22.29 7.79
N LYS A 105 6.70 -23.14 8.26
CA LYS A 105 5.61 -23.67 7.43
C LYS A 105 4.69 -22.56 6.91
N ASP A 106 4.36 -21.58 7.76
CA ASP A 106 3.53 -20.42 7.34
C ASP A 106 4.20 -19.63 6.21
N ILE A 107 5.49 -19.33 6.34
CA ILE A 107 6.23 -18.62 5.30
C ILE A 107 6.37 -19.45 4.01
N MET A 108 6.57 -20.78 4.13
CA MET A 108 6.69 -21.70 3.01
C MET A 108 5.38 -21.89 2.25
N PHE A 109 4.24 -21.66 2.88
CA PHE A 109 2.91 -21.97 2.31
C PHE A 109 2.68 -21.29 0.95
N GLY A 110 2.99 -19.98 0.84
CA GLY A 110 2.84 -19.23 -0.40
C GLY A 110 3.66 -19.81 -1.57
N PRO A 111 5.00 -19.91 -1.45
CA PRO A 111 5.87 -20.51 -2.45
C PRO A 111 5.43 -21.90 -2.89
N MET A 112 5.15 -22.80 -1.94
CA MET A 112 4.70 -24.17 -2.23
C MET A 112 3.36 -24.18 -2.99
N ASN A 113 2.43 -23.32 -2.59
CA ASN A 113 1.16 -23.19 -3.28
C ASN A 113 1.36 -22.69 -4.73
N PHE A 114 2.40 -21.90 -5.01
CA PHE A 114 2.76 -21.46 -6.35
C PHE A 114 3.68 -22.46 -7.12
N GLY A 115 3.95 -23.62 -6.52
CA GLY A 115 4.64 -24.74 -7.18
C GLY A 115 6.16 -24.77 -6.98
N ALA A 116 6.68 -24.03 -6.00
CA ALA A 116 8.07 -24.19 -5.56
C ALA A 116 8.29 -25.56 -4.91
N SER A 117 9.51 -26.09 -5.00
CA SER A 117 9.92 -27.27 -4.23
C SER A 117 9.96 -26.95 -2.74
N GLU A 118 9.90 -27.97 -1.90
CA GLU A 118 10.04 -27.79 -0.43
C GLU A 118 11.39 -27.15 -0.08
N GLU A 119 12.46 -27.53 -0.77
CA GLU A 119 13.81 -26.98 -0.58
C GLU A 119 13.86 -25.50 -0.92
N ASP A 120 13.31 -25.08 -2.09
CA ASP A 120 13.24 -23.67 -2.49
C ASP A 120 12.37 -22.85 -1.55
N ALA A 121 11.22 -23.40 -1.12
CA ALA A 121 10.32 -22.73 -0.19
C ALA A 121 10.97 -22.53 1.19
N ARG A 122 11.74 -23.51 1.67
CA ARG A 122 12.50 -23.42 2.92
C ARG A 122 13.62 -22.38 2.80
N ALA A 123 14.37 -22.38 1.72
CA ALA A 123 15.38 -21.35 1.46
C ALA A 123 14.77 -19.95 1.43
N ALA A 124 13.59 -19.80 0.81
CA ALA A 124 12.84 -18.54 0.83
C ALA A 124 12.43 -18.13 2.26
N ALA A 125 11.95 -19.07 3.08
CA ALA A 125 11.57 -18.81 4.47
C ALA A 125 12.76 -18.30 5.31
N HIS A 126 13.91 -18.95 5.21
CA HIS A 126 15.15 -18.52 5.88
C HIS A 126 15.65 -17.15 5.42
N LYS A 127 15.45 -16.80 4.16
CA LYS A 127 15.78 -15.48 3.63
C LYS A 127 14.81 -14.42 4.13
N MET A 128 13.50 -14.69 4.07
CA MET A 128 12.47 -13.71 4.38
C MET A 128 12.37 -13.42 5.88
N ILE A 129 12.59 -14.40 6.76
CA ILE A 129 12.56 -14.18 8.21
C ILE A 129 13.60 -13.13 8.63
N LYS A 130 14.81 -13.18 8.04
CA LYS A 130 15.86 -12.17 8.27
C LYS A 130 15.49 -10.81 7.67
N MET A 131 14.90 -10.83 6.48
CA MET A 131 14.52 -9.60 5.78
C MET A 131 13.50 -8.79 6.58
N VAL A 132 12.57 -9.46 7.27
CA VAL A 132 11.60 -8.80 8.15
C VAL A 132 12.13 -8.50 9.55
N GLY A 133 13.43 -8.70 9.79
CA GLY A 133 14.11 -8.36 11.06
C GLY A 133 13.84 -9.35 12.20
N LEU A 134 13.56 -10.61 11.89
CA LEU A 134 13.44 -11.68 12.88
C LEU A 134 14.62 -12.66 12.81
N ASP A 135 14.97 -13.23 13.96
CA ASP A 135 16.01 -14.27 14.05
C ASP A 135 15.49 -15.63 13.56
N GLU A 136 16.36 -16.44 12.95
CA GLU A 136 16.02 -17.78 12.45
C GLU A 136 15.52 -18.73 13.54
N SER A 137 15.87 -18.50 14.81
CA SER A 137 15.35 -19.29 15.92
C SER A 137 13.82 -19.26 16.06
N HIS A 138 13.16 -18.28 15.46
CA HIS A 138 11.70 -18.20 15.42
C HIS A 138 11.08 -19.19 14.43
N LEU A 139 11.83 -19.70 13.43
CA LEU A 139 11.28 -20.59 12.38
C LEU A 139 10.64 -21.85 12.91
N SER A 140 11.19 -22.43 14.00
CA SER A 140 10.65 -23.64 14.63
C SER A 140 9.55 -23.38 15.65
N GLN A 141 9.27 -22.14 16.00
CA GLN A 141 8.26 -21.77 16.98
C GLN A 141 6.86 -21.75 16.35
N SER A 142 5.84 -21.89 17.19
CA SER A 142 4.46 -21.62 16.76
C SER A 142 4.28 -20.11 16.50
N PRO A 143 3.65 -19.69 15.39
CA PRO A 143 3.33 -18.28 15.17
C PRO A 143 2.54 -17.66 16.33
N PHE A 144 1.72 -18.46 17.00
CA PHE A 144 0.84 -18.01 18.10
C PHE A 144 1.57 -17.77 19.42
N ASP A 145 2.83 -18.20 19.54
CA ASP A 145 3.69 -17.91 20.69
C ASP A 145 4.45 -16.58 20.55
N LEU A 146 4.32 -15.90 19.38
CA LEU A 146 4.99 -14.66 19.07
C LEU A 146 4.20 -13.44 19.55
N SER A 147 4.89 -12.31 19.76
CA SER A 147 4.22 -11.01 19.94
C SER A 147 3.47 -10.58 18.69
N GLY A 148 2.45 -9.72 18.82
CA GLY A 148 1.68 -9.23 17.66
C GLY A 148 2.54 -8.59 16.56
N GLY A 149 3.59 -7.85 16.94
CA GLY A 149 4.52 -7.27 15.97
C GLY A 149 5.37 -8.33 15.25
N GLN A 150 5.79 -9.40 15.96
CA GLN A 150 6.50 -10.52 15.36
C GLN A 150 5.58 -11.34 14.45
N MET A 151 4.35 -11.64 14.86
CA MET A 151 3.35 -12.30 14.02
C MET A 151 3.12 -11.53 12.71
N ARG A 152 3.00 -10.19 12.78
CA ARG A 152 2.85 -9.35 11.59
C ARG A 152 4.04 -9.46 10.64
N ARG A 153 5.28 -9.47 11.17
CA ARG A 153 6.50 -9.65 10.38
C ARG A 153 6.52 -11.03 9.71
N VAL A 154 6.08 -12.08 10.40
CA VAL A 154 5.95 -13.43 9.83
C VAL A 154 4.94 -13.43 8.67
N ALA A 155 3.77 -12.83 8.85
CA ALA A 155 2.76 -12.73 7.79
C ALA A 155 3.27 -11.96 6.56
N ILE A 156 3.99 -10.85 6.77
CA ILE A 156 4.66 -10.11 5.69
C ILE A 156 5.71 -11.00 5.00
N ALA A 157 6.53 -11.74 5.75
CA ALA A 157 7.51 -12.66 5.21
C ALA A 157 6.87 -13.73 4.32
N GLY A 158 5.70 -14.26 4.72
CA GLY A 158 4.92 -15.22 3.92
C GLY A 158 4.48 -14.67 2.56
N VAL A 159 4.07 -13.39 2.49
CA VAL A 159 3.75 -12.74 1.22
C VAL A 159 5.00 -12.54 0.37
N LEU A 160 6.09 -12.05 0.98
CA LEU A 160 7.35 -11.77 0.28
C LEU A 160 8.08 -13.03 -0.19
N ALA A 161 7.88 -14.16 0.46
CA ALA A 161 8.53 -15.44 0.12
C ALA A 161 8.20 -15.94 -1.29
N SER A 162 7.06 -15.50 -1.86
CA SER A 162 6.68 -15.80 -3.25
C SER A 162 7.34 -14.88 -4.28
N ASP A 163 8.18 -13.96 -3.85
CA ASP A 163 8.91 -12.96 -4.66
C ASP A 163 8.02 -12.18 -5.64
N PRO A 164 6.94 -11.54 -5.19
CA PRO A 164 6.04 -10.80 -6.07
C PRO A 164 6.74 -9.59 -6.70
N GLU A 165 6.33 -9.22 -7.93
CA GLU A 165 6.80 -8.00 -8.61
C GLU A 165 6.11 -6.75 -8.08
N THR A 166 4.82 -6.88 -7.73
CA THR A 166 4.01 -5.82 -7.13
C THR A 166 3.53 -6.24 -5.75
N ILE A 167 3.64 -5.34 -4.78
CA ILE A 167 3.23 -5.57 -3.40
C ILE A 167 2.18 -4.53 -3.02
N ILE A 168 0.99 -5.00 -2.69
CA ILE A 168 -0.12 -4.17 -2.21
C ILE A 168 -0.11 -4.22 -0.67
N LEU A 169 -0.17 -3.05 -0.05
CA LEU A 169 -0.15 -2.85 1.39
C LEU A 169 -1.45 -2.17 1.81
N ASP A 170 -2.35 -2.91 2.45
CA ASP A 170 -3.61 -2.35 2.97
C ASP A 170 -3.45 -2.03 4.45
N GLU A 171 -3.15 -0.77 4.80
CA GLU A 171 -2.91 -0.28 6.18
C GLU A 171 -1.84 -1.12 6.94
N PRO A 172 -0.63 -1.36 6.39
CA PRO A 172 0.31 -2.34 6.92
C PRO A 172 0.85 -2.00 8.32
N THR A 173 0.75 -0.75 8.74
CA THR A 173 1.29 -0.22 9.99
C THR A 173 0.22 0.06 11.05
N ALA A 174 -1.04 -0.30 10.79
CA ALA A 174 -2.14 -0.09 11.74
C ALA A 174 -1.87 -0.80 13.09
N GLY A 175 -1.93 -0.06 14.19
CA GLY A 175 -1.72 -0.61 15.55
C GLY A 175 -0.26 -0.86 15.95
N LEU A 176 0.72 -0.51 15.11
CA LEU A 176 2.14 -0.54 15.48
C LEU A 176 2.55 0.74 16.23
N ASP A 177 3.56 0.60 17.09
CA ASP A 177 4.27 1.73 17.66
C ASP A 177 5.07 2.50 16.59
N PRO A 178 5.56 3.72 16.87
CA PRO A 178 6.26 4.52 15.87
C PRO A 178 7.52 3.85 15.29
N VAL A 179 8.25 3.07 16.09
CA VAL A 179 9.49 2.40 15.67
C VAL A 179 9.16 1.25 14.72
N GLY A 180 8.26 0.35 15.13
CA GLY A 180 7.82 -0.78 14.31
C GLY A 180 7.16 -0.33 12.99
N ARG A 181 6.45 0.82 13.03
CA ARG A 181 5.90 1.45 11.83
C ARG A 181 7.00 1.86 10.86
N GLN A 182 8.00 2.60 11.34
CA GLN A 182 9.11 3.06 10.52
C GLN A 182 9.85 1.87 9.90
N GLU A 183 10.19 0.85 10.70
CA GLU A 183 10.89 -0.34 10.23
C GLU A 183 10.13 -1.08 9.10
N ILE A 184 8.81 -1.19 9.20
CA ILE A 184 7.97 -1.79 8.15
C ILE A 184 7.94 -0.91 6.89
N MET A 185 7.81 0.41 7.03
CA MET A 185 7.80 1.30 5.88
C MET A 185 9.16 1.34 5.18
N ASP A 186 10.26 1.36 5.93
CA ASP A 186 11.62 1.32 5.41
C ASP A 186 11.90 -0.01 4.68
N LEU A 187 11.39 -1.15 5.18
CA LEU A 187 11.44 -2.43 4.48
C LEU A 187 10.83 -2.33 3.09
N PHE A 188 9.62 -1.76 2.97
CA PHE A 188 8.95 -1.64 1.67
C PHE A 188 9.60 -0.60 0.77
N LYS A 189 10.17 0.49 1.32
CA LYS A 189 10.95 1.45 0.53
C LYS A 189 12.21 0.79 -0.05
N ASN A 190 12.93 0.01 0.74
CA ASN A 190 14.09 -0.75 0.27
C ASN A 190 13.71 -1.76 -0.83
N LEU A 191 12.54 -2.42 -0.73
CA LEU A 191 12.04 -3.32 -1.78
C LEU A 191 11.71 -2.56 -3.07
N GLN A 192 11.14 -1.36 -2.96
CA GLN A 192 10.89 -0.49 -4.12
C GLN A 192 12.20 -0.08 -4.79
N GLU A 193 13.22 0.31 -4.04
CA GLU A 193 14.55 0.65 -4.55
C GLU A 193 15.25 -0.53 -5.23
N GLN A 194 14.91 -1.76 -4.83
CA GLN A 194 15.34 -3.00 -5.49
C GLN A 194 14.51 -3.33 -6.75
N GLY A 195 13.56 -2.47 -7.14
CA GLY A 195 12.77 -2.57 -8.37
C GLY A 195 11.41 -3.23 -8.21
N LYS A 196 10.89 -3.38 -6.99
CA LYS A 196 9.49 -3.78 -6.76
C LYS A 196 8.56 -2.59 -6.95
N THR A 197 7.33 -2.85 -7.37
CA THR A 197 6.24 -1.87 -7.37
C THR A 197 5.50 -1.96 -6.04
N ILE A 198 5.33 -0.84 -5.34
CA ILE A 198 4.63 -0.79 -4.06
C ILE A 198 3.36 0.03 -4.19
N ILE A 199 2.25 -0.52 -3.71
CA ILE A 199 0.95 0.17 -3.66
C ILE A 199 0.52 0.22 -2.19
N LEU A 200 0.50 1.41 -1.61
CA LEU A 200 0.15 1.64 -0.21
C LEU A 200 -1.24 2.23 -0.10
N ILE A 201 -2.14 1.53 0.59
CA ILE A 201 -3.36 2.15 1.11
C ILE A 201 -3.08 2.61 2.53
N THR A 202 -3.28 3.89 2.81
CA THR A 202 -3.13 4.45 4.15
C THR A 202 -4.01 5.68 4.36
N HIS A 203 -4.34 5.96 5.61
CA HIS A 203 -4.90 7.23 6.05
C HIS A 203 -3.85 8.12 6.73
N ASN A 204 -2.58 7.69 6.77
CA ASN A 204 -1.48 8.46 7.35
C ASN A 204 -0.73 9.23 6.27
N MET A 205 -0.93 10.54 6.26
CA MET A 205 -0.33 11.41 5.25
C MET A 205 1.18 11.63 5.48
N ASP A 206 1.68 11.42 6.71
CA ASP A 206 3.13 11.45 6.96
C ASP A 206 3.84 10.29 6.23
N ASP A 207 3.23 9.09 6.15
CA ASP A 207 3.79 7.97 5.38
C ASP A 207 3.78 8.29 3.89
N VAL A 208 2.69 8.88 3.38
CA VAL A 208 2.59 9.29 1.97
C VAL A 208 3.69 10.29 1.64
N ALA A 209 3.86 11.33 2.47
CA ALA A 209 4.85 12.39 2.25
C ALA A 209 6.29 11.87 2.27
N ASN A 210 6.60 10.87 3.14
CA ASN A 210 7.97 10.38 3.31
C ASN A 210 8.35 9.25 2.33
N TYR A 211 7.38 8.47 1.83
CA TYR A 211 7.69 7.23 1.10
C TYR A 211 7.14 7.18 -0.32
N ALA A 212 6.04 7.88 -0.63
CA ALA A 212 5.41 7.76 -1.93
C ALA A 212 6.09 8.62 -3.02
N ASP A 213 6.29 8.01 -4.19
CA ASP A 213 6.70 8.72 -5.40
C ASP A 213 5.50 9.39 -6.08
N GLU A 214 4.32 8.77 -5.97
CA GLU A 214 3.05 9.20 -6.56
C GLU A 214 1.90 8.91 -5.60
N MET A 215 0.81 9.67 -5.72
CA MET A 215 -0.40 9.40 -4.95
C MET A 215 -1.67 9.58 -5.77
N ALA A 216 -2.71 8.85 -5.38
CA ALA A 216 -4.06 8.96 -5.90
C ALA A 216 -5.05 9.18 -4.75
N VAL A 217 -5.98 10.11 -4.92
CA VAL A 217 -7.02 10.42 -3.92
C VAL A 217 -8.36 9.87 -4.41
N ILE A 218 -8.92 8.94 -3.65
CA ILE A 218 -10.21 8.31 -3.94
C ILE A 218 -11.28 8.87 -3.00
N HIS A 219 -12.37 9.38 -3.58
CA HIS A 219 -13.52 9.87 -2.84
C HIS A 219 -14.82 9.34 -3.45
N ARG A 220 -15.65 8.67 -2.64
CA ARG A 220 -16.95 8.09 -3.05
C ARG A 220 -16.86 7.24 -4.34
N GLY A 221 -15.84 6.41 -4.43
CA GLY A 221 -15.61 5.54 -5.59
C GLY A 221 -14.97 6.21 -6.79
N LYS A 222 -14.67 7.50 -6.76
CA LYS A 222 -14.06 8.26 -7.86
C LYS A 222 -12.63 8.65 -7.56
N LEU A 223 -11.80 8.70 -8.59
CA LEU A 223 -10.50 9.36 -8.54
C LEU A 223 -10.73 10.87 -8.64
N ILE A 224 -10.31 11.62 -7.62
CA ILE A 224 -10.50 13.09 -7.58
C ILE A 224 -9.19 13.85 -7.75
N ALA A 225 -8.05 13.22 -7.52
CA ALA A 225 -6.73 13.78 -7.80
C ALA A 225 -5.70 12.66 -7.91
N GLU A 226 -4.65 12.91 -8.72
CA GLU A 226 -3.44 12.10 -8.81
C GLU A 226 -2.24 12.99 -9.10
N GLY A 227 -1.04 12.54 -8.74
CA GLY A 227 0.20 13.26 -9.02
C GLY A 227 1.26 13.04 -7.94
N LEU A 228 2.26 13.92 -7.94
CA LEU A 228 3.30 13.93 -6.91
C LEU A 228 2.69 14.34 -5.55
N PRO A 229 3.10 13.72 -4.42
CA PRO A 229 2.58 14.10 -3.10
C PRO A 229 2.70 15.61 -2.84
N GLN A 230 3.80 16.23 -3.23
CA GLN A 230 4.02 17.67 -3.08
C GLN A 230 2.97 18.52 -3.81
N GLU A 231 2.53 18.12 -4.99
CA GLU A 231 1.53 18.83 -5.79
C GLU A 231 0.13 18.66 -5.19
N VAL A 232 -0.22 17.41 -4.86
CA VAL A 232 -1.53 17.05 -4.33
C VAL A 232 -1.77 17.68 -2.95
N PHE A 233 -0.77 17.67 -2.04
CA PHE A 233 -0.87 18.32 -0.73
C PHE A 233 -0.88 19.84 -0.77
N ASN A 234 -0.48 20.45 -1.89
CA ASN A 234 -0.59 21.90 -2.10
C ASN A 234 -1.85 22.29 -2.90
N ASN A 235 -2.69 21.33 -3.30
CA ASN A 235 -3.96 21.63 -3.98
C ASN A 235 -4.99 22.16 -2.98
N GLN A 236 -5.31 23.47 -3.11
CA GLN A 236 -6.20 24.17 -2.19
C GLN A 236 -7.65 23.65 -2.22
N GLU A 237 -8.15 23.20 -3.38
CA GLU A 237 -9.52 22.68 -3.50
C GLU A 237 -9.71 21.42 -2.67
N LEU A 238 -8.75 20.48 -2.72
CA LEU A 238 -8.80 19.25 -1.93
C LEU A 238 -8.74 19.51 -0.41
N LEU A 239 -8.10 20.60 0.00
CA LEU A 239 -7.93 20.95 1.41
C LEU A 239 -9.12 21.74 1.96
N GLN A 240 -9.85 22.50 1.11
CA GLN A 240 -11.01 23.28 1.54
C GLN A 240 -12.22 22.42 1.83
N ASP A 241 -12.41 21.33 1.07
CA ASP A 241 -13.56 20.43 1.20
C ASP A 241 -13.31 19.27 2.21
N ASP A 242 -12.24 19.34 3.02
CA ASP A 242 -11.81 18.27 3.94
C ASP A 242 -11.67 16.89 3.27
N LEU A 243 -11.41 16.88 1.95
CA LEU A 243 -11.25 15.66 1.18
C LEU A 243 -9.90 14.99 1.43
N LEU A 244 -8.91 15.79 1.83
CA LEU A 244 -7.54 15.35 2.12
C LEU A 244 -7.03 16.01 3.40
N THR A 245 -6.48 15.22 4.31
CA THR A 245 -5.73 15.73 5.47
C THR A 245 -4.29 16.04 5.08
N LEU A 246 -3.66 17.00 5.78
CA LEU A 246 -2.26 17.33 5.56
C LEU A 246 -1.32 16.44 6.38
N PRO A 247 -0.08 16.20 5.90
CA PRO A 247 1.02 15.76 6.75
C PRO A 247 1.23 16.74 7.91
N LYS A 248 1.75 16.25 9.04
CA LYS A 248 1.97 17.09 10.24
C LYS A 248 2.88 18.27 9.98
N SER A 249 3.94 18.08 9.18
CA SER A 249 4.86 19.15 8.76
C SER A 249 4.13 20.26 7.99
N ALA A 250 3.31 19.91 7.02
CA ALA A 250 2.53 20.86 6.24
C ALA A 250 1.47 21.58 7.08
N ALA A 251 0.80 20.85 7.98
CA ALA A 251 -0.15 21.44 8.93
C ALA A 251 0.55 22.44 9.86
N PHE A 252 1.74 22.11 10.38
CA PHE A 252 2.53 22.99 11.22
C PHE A 252 3.07 24.21 10.45
N ALA A 253 3.50 24.03 9.20
CA ALA A 253 3.90 25.15 8.33
C ALA A 253 2.76 26.16 8.14
N LYS A 254 1.51 25.70 7.95
CA LYS A 254 0.34 26.58 7.92
C LYS A 254 0.16 27.41 9.20
N GLU A 255 0.42 26.82 10.36
CA GLU A 255 0.37 27.57 11.62
C GLU A 255 1.52 28.58 11.75
N LEU A 256 2.71 28.22 11.29
CA LEU A 256 3.86 29.15 11.25
C LEU A 256 3.62 30.31 10.28
N SER A 257 2.97 30.08 9.14
CA SER A 257 2.61 31.14 8.19
C SER A 257 1.74 32.22 8.84
N ARG A 258 0.84 31.83 9.76
CA ARG A 258 0.02 32.79 10.54
C ARG A 258 0.85 33.62 11.52
N LYS A 259 2.09 33.20 11.81
CA LYS A 259 3.03 33.89 12.72
C LYS A 259 4.15 34.63 11.99
N GLY A 260 4.06 34.75 10.66
CA GLY A 260 4.99 35.53 9.84
C GLY A 260 6.04 34.75 9.09
N PHE A 261 6.10 33.42 9.22
CA PHE A 261 6.94 32.59 8.35
C PHE A 261 6.35 32.55 6.94
N HIS A 262 7.22 32.52 5.94
CA HIS A 262 6.80 32.48 4.54
C HIS A 262 7.23 31.15 3.91
N PHE A 263 6.28 30.45 3.28
CA PHE A 263 6.51 29.20 2.55
C PHE A 263 5.94 29.38 1.13
N ASP A 264 6.78 29.30 0.12
CA ASP A 264 6.33 29.36 -1.28
C ASP A 264 5.42 28.18 -1.62
N ARG A 265 5.73 27.03 -1.04
CA ARG A 265 4.90 25.82 -1.02
C ARG A 265 4.97 25.19 0.35
N LEU A 266 3.91 24.47 0.76
CA LEU A 266 3.91 23.80 2.06
C LEU A 266 4.94 22.68 2.08
N PRO A 267 5.90 22.67 3.01
CA PRO A 267 6.81 21.54 3.20
C PRO A 267 6.02 20.34 3.71
N ILE A 268 6.10 19.21 3.01
CA ILE A 268 5.32 18.01 3.34
C ILE A 268 6.09 17.04 4.27
N THR A 269 7.41 17.17 4.34
CA THR A 269 8.25 16.36 5.24
C THR A 269 8.87 17.20 6.35
N ILE A 270 9.25 16.55 7.45
CA ILE A 270 9.88 17.23 8.59
C ILE A 270 11.25 17.80 8.21
N ASN A 271 11.97 17.17 7.29
CA ASN A 271 13.27 17.62 6.81
C ASN A 271 13.14 18.91 5.99
N GLU A 272 12.17 18.96 5.06
CA GLU A 272 11.86 20.19 4.30
C GLU A 272 11.50 21.32 5.24
N LEU A 273 10.57 21.09 6.17
CA LEU A 273 10.15 22.09 7.14
C LEU A 273 11.31 22.62 7.99
N GLY A 274 12.16 21.72 8.49
CA GLY A 274 13.33 22.11 9.30
C GLY A 274 14.34 22.94 8.50
N THR A 275 14.56 22.61 7.23
CA THR A 275 15.44 23.36 6.33
C THR A 275 14.92 24.77 6.10
N GLU A 276 13.65 24.92 5.70
CA GLU A 276 13.05 26.21 5.41
C GLU A 276 12.97 27.14 6.63
N ILE A 277 12.64 26.59 7.83
CA ILE A 277 12.65 27.35 9.08
C ILE A 277 14.07 27.85 9.38
N LYS A 278 15.08 26.98 9.25
CA LYS A 278 16.48 27.33 9.53
C LYS A 278 16.98 28.44 8.59
N GLU A 279 16.60 28.39 7.31
CA GLU A 279 16.96 29.41 6.32
C GLU A 279 16.36 30.77 6.68
N GLN A 280 15.10 30.81 7.11
CA GLN A 280 14.42 32.06 7.48
C GLN A 280 14.96 32.65 8.79
N LEU A 281 15.37 31.80 9.76
CA LEU A 281 15.95 32.30 11.03
C LEU A 281 17.40 32.75 10.88
N ASN A 282 18.15 32.26 9.88
CA ASN A 282 19.54 32.65 9.67
C ASN A 282 19.69 33.75 8.59
N GLY A 283 18.63 34.12 7.92
CA GLY A 283 18.62 35.15 6.88
C GLY A 283 18.31 36.58 7.38
N ASP A 284 18.09 36.73 8.69
CA ASP A 284 18.08 37.98 9.42
C ASP A 284 19.49 38.21 10.06
#